data_98eeb0b226b73ff1b50c83fc7768b859
#
_entry.id   98eeb0b226b73ff1b50c83fc7768b859
#
_cell.length_a   1.000
_cell.length_b   1.000
_cell.length_c   1.000
_cell.angle_alpha   90.00
_cell.angle_beta   90.00
_cell.angle_gamma   90.00
#
_symmetry.space_group_name_H-M   'P 1'
#
loop_
_entity.id
_entity.type
_entity.pdbx_description
1 polymer ?
#
loop_
_entity_poly.entity_id
_entity_poly.type
_entity_poly.pdbx_seq_one_letter_code
_entity_poly.pdbx_strand_id
1 'polypeptide(L)'
;MGARTPALPHREALRSLLALVPLRFGLVFGLVLVLALATPARAYVELSDAALRNVPSGADALHPHTGSLLSPILVPRVPGTAGSVAVQRHIAGFFARELPRWRLEWQNSTSRTPATGAADVPFSNLVLTRDPPWASGRGDVGRLALVAHYDSLYKLDGFVGGTDSAAPCAILMHVARAIDAALTRKWGAMEASGEAGLGLEDDEKGVQILFLDGEEAWVTWSDTDSLYGARSLAEKWAAEMYPARLAYKTPLEAINLFVLLDLLGAADPHVPSYFPATHWAYQGMAKIEKRMRELGLLATKPKNPFLPESAKPADRFRGGSFVADDHVPFMVRGVPILHVIPTPFPPTWHTLDDDADHLDPDSIKDWAKIVTAFAAEWLELDEFMREMAHGSEKGHEIRDRSEL
;
A
#
# COMPACT_ATOMS: atom_id res chain seq x y z
N MET A 1 79.46 7.89 -13.52
CA MET A 1 79.94 8.27 -12.19
C MET A 1 78.76 8.07 -11.26
N GLY A 2 78.63 7.06 -10.55
CA GLY A 2 79.49 6.30 -9.69
C GLY A 2 79.19 6.59 -8.25
N ALA A 3 78.68 5.65 -7.62
CA ALA A 3 78.93 5.10 -6.31
C ALA A 3 77.75 5.20 -5.33
N ARG A 4 77.19 4.10 -5.00
CA ARG A 4 77.49 3.10 -3.94
C ARG A 4 76.55 3.31 -2.71
N THR A 5 75.73 2.29 -2.49
CA THR A 5 75.17 1.85 -1.21
C THR A 5 76.24 1.60 -0.14
N PRO A 6 75.92 1.61 1.14
CA PRO A 6 76.08 0.42 1.95
C PRO A 6 74.85 0.08 2.85
N ALA A 7 74.40 -1.14 2.79
CA ALA A 7 74.53 -2.29 3.70
C ALA A 7 74.07 -2.08 5.18
N LEU A 8 73.06 -2.90 5.54
CA LEU A 8 72.57 -3.31 6.88
C LEU A 8 73.71 -3.76 7.81
N PRO A 9 73.47 -3.71 9.15
CA PRO A 9 73.34 -5.00 9.81
C PRO A 9 72.32 -5.08 10.99
N HIS A 10 71.96 -6.32 11.18
CA HIS A 10 71.69 -7.10 12.39
C HIS A 10 70.24 -7.11 12.92
N ARG A 11 69.67 -8.26 12.62
CA ARG A 11 68.64 -9.01 13.39
C ARG A 11 69.18 -9.26 14.82
N GLU A 12 68.17 -9.45 15.68
CA GLU A 12 68.20 -10.11 16.99
C GLU A 12 67.84 -9.13 18.11
N ALA A 13 66.58 -9.14 18.50
CA ALA A 13 66.03 -9.03 19.85
C ALA A 13 64.55 -8.59 19.85
N LEU A 14 63.68 -9.51 19.61
CA LEU A 14 62.28 -9.48 20.12
C LEU A 14 61.62 -10.85 19.95
N ARG A 15 62.23 -11.86 20.57
CA ARG A 15 61.57 -13.10 20.91
C ARG A 15 61.56 -13.19 22.41
N SER A 16 60.44 -12.84 23.04
CA SER A 16 59.99 -13.27 24.37
C SER A 16 59.04 -12.24 24.96
N LEU A 17 57.77 -12.27 24.61
CA LEU A 17 56.64 -11.80 25.42
C LEU A 17 55.32 -12.08 24.68
N LEU A 18 55.13 -13.37 24.37
CA LEU A 18 53.80 -13.87 23.93
C LEU A 18 53.59 -15.22 24.60
N ALA A 19 53.30 -15.18 25.89
CA ALA A 19 52.69 -16.31 26.56
C ALA A 19 51.83 -15.79 27.73
N LEU A 20 50.61 -16.27 27.78
CA LEU A 20 49.62 -16.12 28.84
C LEU A 20 48.74 -14.85 28.81
N VAL A 21 47.85 -14.79 27.81
CA VAL A 21 46.52 -14.21 27.99
C VAL A 21 45.55 -15.38 27.97
N PRO A 22 44.73 -15.55 29.03
CA PRO A 22 43.92 -16.76 29.18
C PRO A 22 42.79 -16.83 28.15
N LEU A 23 42.64 -18.01 27.58
CA LEU A 23 41.65 -18.44 26.57
C LEU A 23 40.16 -18.21 26.98
N ARG A 24 39.92 -17.59 28.15
CA ARG A 24 38.57 -17.35 28.68
C ARG A 24 37.95 -16.06 28.20
N PHE A 25 38.70 -15.08 27.69
CA PHE A 25 38.13 -13.81 27.17
C PHE A 25 37.63 -13.93 25.73
N GLY A 26 38.24 -14.82 24.94
CA GLY A 26 37.85 -15.02 23.54
C GLY A 26 36.47 -15.72 23.37
N LEU A 27 36.11 -16.61 24.32
CA LEU A 27 34.85 -17.34 24.26
C LEU A 27 33.64 -16.47 24.64
N VAL A 28 33.81 -15.52 25.57
CA VAL A 28 32.73 -14.60 26.01
C VAL A 28 32.51 -13.55 24.93
N PHE A 29 33.54 -13.02 24.29
CA PHE A 29 33.39 -12.05 23.19
C PHE A 29 32.82 -12.69 21.92
N GLY A 30 33.19 -13.94 21.61
CA GLY A 30 32.63 -14.68 20.50
C GLY A 30 31.16 -15.06 20.73
N LEU A 31 30.76 -15.40 21.96
CA LEU A 31 29.37 -15.72 22.30
C LEU A 31 28.47 -14.47 22.31
N VAL A 32 28.99 -13.31 22.76
CA VAL A 32 28.25 -12.04 22.71
C VAL A 32 28.11 -11.55 21.28
N LEU A 33 29.11 -11.72 20.42
CA LEU A 33 29.04 -11.34 19.01
C LEU A 33 28.10 -12.26 18.21
N VAL A 34 28.04 -13.56 18.54
CA VAL A 34 27.09 -14.51 17.90
C VAL A 34 25.67 -14.30 18.41
N LEU A 35 25.47 -13.90 19.67
CA LEU A 35 24.15 -13.53 20.19
C LEU A 35 23.65 -12.17 19.66
N ALA A 36 24.55 -11.23 19.35
CA ALA A 36 24.20 -9.95 18.74
C ALA A 36 23.87 -10.05 17.23
N LEU A 37 24.31 -11.13 16.55
CA LEU A 37 23.99 -11.41 15.14
C LEU A 37 22.73 -12.27 14.95
N ALA A 38 22.17 -12.79 16.03
CA ALA A 38 20.90 -13.51 16.04
C ALA A 38 19.76 -12.60 16.53
N THR A 39 19.65 -11.38 16.02
CA THR A 39 18.33 -10.76 15.94
C THR A 39 17.55 -11.62 14.97
N PRO A 40 16.45 -12.31 15.38
CA PRO A 40 15.57 -12.90 14.41
C PRO A 40 15.19 -11.76 13.48
N ALA A 41 15.52 -11.86 12.19
CA ALA A 41 14.80 -11.11 11.19
C ALA A 41 13.33 -11.34 11.56
N ARG A 42 12.61 -10.29 12.00
CA ARG A 42 11.18 -10.43 12.31
C ARG A 42 10.56 -11.01 11.05
N ALA A 43 10.20 -12.28 11.11
CA ALA A 43 9.59 -12.96 10.01
C ALA A 43 8.30 -12.21 9.72
N TYR A 44 8.08 -11.82 8.48
CA TYR A 44 6.79 -11.36 7.98
C TYR A 44 5.70 -12.28 8.52
N VAL A 45 4.81 -11.76 9.36
CA VAL A 45 3.80 -12.56 10.06
C VAL A 45 2.58 -12.69 9.17
N GLU A 46 2.41 -13.87 8.61
CA GLU A 46 1.21 -14.18 7.81
C GLU A 46 -0.03 -14.26 8.71
N LEU A 47 -1.16 -13.80 8.19
CA LEU A 47 -2.44 -13.97 8.88
C LEU A 47 -2.74 -15.47 9.07
N SER A 48 -3.23 -15.83 10.25
CA SER A 48 -3.77 -17.17 10.52
C SER A 48 -5.04 -17.41 9.69
N ASP A 49 -5.41 -18.68 9.52
CA ASP A 49 -6.67 -19.03 8.85
C ASP A 49 -7.89 -18.46 9.59
N ALA A 50 -7.81 -18.31 10.92
CA ALA A 50 -8.85 -17.67 11.73
C ALA A 50 -8.99 -16.18 11.38
N ALA A 51 -7.88 -15.45 11.27
CA ALA A 51 -7.90 -14.06 10.86
C ALA A 51 -8.38 -13.87 9.40
N LEU A 52 -7.94 -14.73 8.47
CA LEU A 52 -8.40 -14.71 7.08
C LEU A 52 -9.92 -14.90 6.97
N ARG A 53 -10.53 -15.79 7.79
CA ARG A 53 -12.00 -15.98 7.82
C ARG A 53 -12.75 -14.76 8.31
N ASN A 54 -12.12 -13.90 9.10
CA ASN A 54 -12.72 -12.67 9.63
C ASN A 54 -12.53 -11.46 8.72
N VAL A 55 -11.82 -11.58 7.59
CA VAL A 55 -11.69 -10.51 6.61
C VAL A 55 -13.05 -10.25 5.94
N PRO A 56 -13.64 -9.05 6.11
CA PRO A 56 -14.95 -8.75 5.55
C PRO A 56 -14.89 -8.62 4.01
N SER A 57 -15.96 -9.01 3.34
CA SER A 57 -16.06 -8.89 1.87
C SER A 57 -16.54 -7.53 1.40
N GLY A 58 -17.21 -6.77 2.26
CA GLY A 58 -17.82 -5.50 1.88
C GLY A 58 -18.96 -5.60 0.86
N ALA A 59 -19.52 -6.81 0.65
CA ALA A 59 -20.42 -7.14 -0.46
C ALA A 59 -21.53 -6.10 -0.71
N ASP A 60 -22.26 -5.69 0.34
CA ASP A 60 -23.35 -4.72 0.20
C ASP A 60 -22.87 -3.31 -0.14
N ALA A 61 -21.75 -2.90 0.45
CA ALA A 61 -21.19 -1.57 0.24
C ALA A 61 -20.47 -1.41 -1.11
N LEU A 62 -20.00 -2.52 -1.69
CA LEU A 62 -19.26 -2.57 -2.95
C LEU A 62 -20.14 -2.96 -4.14
N HIS A 63 -21.46 -3.14 -3.95
CA HIS A 63 -22.34 -3.49 -5.06
C HIS A 63 -22.43 -2.32 -6.06
N PRO A 64 -22.24 -2.55 -7.39
CA PRO A 64 -22.14 -1.45 -8.36
C PRO A 64 -23.34 -0.52 -8.38
N HIS A 65 -24.58 -1.03 -8.26
CA HIS A 65 -25.79 -0.20 -8.34
C HIS A 65 -26.30 0.34 -7.01
N THR A 66 -26.04 -0.35 -5.90
CA THR A 66 -26.66 -0.04 -4.60
C THR A 66 -25.66 0.16 -3.47
N GLY A 67 -24.38 -0.15 -3.72
CA GLY A 67 -23.34 -0.10 -2.70
C GLY A 67 -23.00 1.32 -2.28
N SER A 68 -22.99 1.55 -0.98
CA SER A 68 -22.74 2.88 -0.41
C SER A 68 -21.33 3.42 -0.66
N LEU A 69 -20.37 2.56 -1.02
CA LEU A 69 -18.99 2.98 -1.35
C LEU A 69 -18.80 3.15 -2.86
N LEU A 70 -19.23 2.19 -3.66
CA LEU A 70 -18.95 2.15 -5.10
C LEU A 70 -19.94 2.98 -5.93
N SER A 71 -21.25 2.78 -5.76
CA SER A 71 -22.26 3.40 -6.60
C SER A 71 -22.14 4.93 -6.72
N PRO A 72 -21.82 5.70 -5.65
CA PRO A 72 -21.65 7.15 -5.76
C PRO A 72 -20.41 7.60 -6.54
N ILE A 73 -19.45 6.71 -6.82
CA ILE A 73 -18.25 7.00 -7.62
C ILE A 73 -18.51 6.75 -9.11
N LEU A 74 -19.50 5.91 -9.45
CA LEU A 74 -19.83 5.53 -10.82
C LEU A 74 -20.57 6.65 -11.57
N VAL A 75 -19.91 7.79 -11.71
CA VAL A 75 -20.36 8.98 -12.45
C VAL A 75 -19.19 9.56 -13.25
N PRO A 76 -19.40 10.26 -14.37
CA PRO A 76 -18.37 11.04 -15.02
C PRO A 76 -17.74 12.03 -14.03
N ARG A 77 -16.43 11.97 -13.83
CA ARG A 77 -15.71 12.69 -12.78
C ARG A 77 -14.40 13.31 -13.23
N VAL A 78 -14.42 13.86 -14.43
CA VAL A 78 -13.28 14.58 -15.01
C VAL A 78 -12.82 15.69 -14.06
N PRO A 79 -11.51 15.91 -13.87
CA PRO A 79 -10.98 16.95 -12.97
C PRO A 79 -11.58 18.32 -13.22
N GLY A 80 -11.92 19.04 -12.14
CA GLY A 80 -12.54 20.36 -12.20
C GLY A 80 -14.05 20.39 -12.48
N THR A 81 -14.71 19.25 -12.69
CA THR A 81 -16.15 19.17 -12.94
C THR A 81 -16.98 18.97 -11.65
N ALA A 82 -18.29 19.17 -11.75
CA ALA A 82 -19.20 18.90 -10.64
C ALA A 82 -19.19 17.43 -10.21
N GLY A 83 -19.02 16.49 -11.14
CA GLY A 83 -18.88 15.05 -10.85
C GLY A 83 -17.66 14.74 -10.03
N SER A 84 -16.49 15.30 -10.42
CA SER A 84 -15.25 15.18 -9.63
C SER A 84 -15.45 15.71 -8.19
N VAL A 85 -16.04 16.91 -8.03
CA VAL A 85 -16.33 17.48 -6.71
C VAL A 85 -17.31 16.61 -5.90
N ALA A 86 -18.28 15.97 -6.54
CA ALA A 86 -19.22 15.07 -5.87
C ALA A 86 -18.51 13.82 -5.31
N VAL A 87 -17.63 13.22 -6.10
CA VAL A 87 -16.83 12.06 -5.68
C VAL A 87 -15.83 12.43 -4.58
N GLN A 88 -15.15 13.57 -4.69
CA GLN A 88 -14.30 14.10 -3.61
C GLN A 88 -15.08 14.23 -2.29
N ARG A 89 -16.30 14.80 -2.32
CA ARG A 89 -17.15 14.93 -1.14
C ARG A 89 -17.62 13.59 -0.59
N HIS A 90 -17.90 12.63 -1.48
CA HIS A 90 -18.27 11.27 -1.09
C HIS A 90 -17.15 10.60 -0.32
N ILE A 91 -15.94 10.56 -0.87
CA ILE A 91 -14.74 9.96 -0.23
C ILE A 91 -14.43 10.67 1.09
N ALA A 92 -14.26 12.00 1.07
CA ALA A 92 -13.95 12.77 2.27
C ALA A 92 -15.03 12.62 3.37
N GLY A 93 -16.31 12.64 2.97
CA GLY A 93 -17.45 12.46 3.86
C GLY A 93 -17.51 11.08 4.49
N PHE A 94 -17.15 10.03 3.77
CA PHE A 94 -17.03 8.67 4.31
C PHE A 94 -15.99 8.62 5.44
N PHE A 95 -14.77 9.10 5.20
CA PHE A 95 -13.72 9.10 6.23
C PHE A 95 -14.11 9.97 7.44
N ALA A 96 -14.68 11.14 7.22
CA ALA A 96 -15.09 12.01 8.31
C ALA A 96 -16.19 11.39 9.21
N ARG A 97 -17.11 10.63 8.64
CA ARG A 97 -18.23 10.03 9.40
C ARG A 97 -17.88 8.69 10.03
N GLU A 98 -17.21 7.81 9.28
CA GLU A 98 -17.01 6.42 9.70
C GLU A 98 -15.62 6.19 10.30
N LEU A 99 -14.63 6.97 9.89
CA LEU A 99 -13.22 6.78 10.23
C LEU A 99 -12.55 8.06 10.76
N PRO A 100 -13.10 8.72 11.81
CA PRO A 100 -12.64 10.04 12.26
C PRO A 100 -11.19 10.06 12.80
N ARG A 101 -10.58 8.88 13.01
CA ARG A 101 -9.17 8.78 13.40
C ARG A 101 -8.22 8.85 12.20
N TRP A 102 -8.72 8.79 10.98
CA TRP A 102 -7.94 9.00 9.76
C TRP A 102 -7.82 10.50 9.50
N ARG A 103 -6.59 10.96 9.37
CA ARG A 103 -6.31 12.37 9.04
C ARG A 103 -6.41 12.56 7.54
N LEU A 104 -7.35 13.38 7.10
CA LEU A 104 -7.47 13.81 5.70
C LEU A 104 -6.63 15.07 5.47
N GLU A 105 -5.79 15.04 4.46
CA GLU A 105 -5.07 16.19 3.92
C GLU A 105 -5.40 16.32 2.42
N TRP A 106 -5.75 17.54 2.00
CA TRP A 106 -5.92 17.88 0.59
C TRP A 106 -4.61 18.36 0.02
N GLN A 107 -4.21 17.79 -1.12
CA GLN A 107 -3.10 18.33 -1.90
C GLN A 107 -3.66 18.84 -3.21
N ASN A 108 -3.78 20.15 -3.31
CA ASN A 108 -4.32 20.85 -4.47
C ASN A 108 -3.21 21.36 -5.37
N SER A 109 -3.44 21.28 -6.66
CA SER A 109 -2.58 21.84 -7.70
C SER A 109 -3.42 22.35 -8.87
N THR A 110 -2.80 23.09 -9.76
CA THR A 110 -3.40 23.50 -11.02
C THR A 110 -2.44 23.22 -12.17
N SER A 111 -2.96 22.86 -13.32
CA SER A 111 -2.17 22.66 -14.52
C SER A 111 -2.98 23.03 -15.76
N ARG A 112 -2.30 23.40 -16.82
CA ARG A 112 -2.87 23.49 -18.17
C ARG A 112 -2.83 22.12 -18.80
N THR A 113 -3.86 21.83 -19.59
CA THR A 113 -3.93 20.58 -20.35
C THR A 113 -3.94 20.91 -21.85
N PRO A 114 -3.56 19.98 -22.73
CA PRO A 114 -3.63 20.21 -24.16
C PRO A 114 -5.05 20.49 -24.69
N ALA A 115 -6.09 20.05 -23.97
CA ALA A 115 -7.50 20.28 -24.34
C ALA A 115 -8.03 21.65 -23.87
N THR A 116 -7.48 22.22 -22.78
CA THR A 116 -7.97 23.46 -22.18
C THR A 116 -7.21 24.72 -22.62
N GLY A 117 -6.12 24.55 -23.37
CA GLY A 117 -5.32 25.66 -23.87
C GLY A 117 -4.72 26.53 -22.76
N ALA A 118 -5.21 27.76 -22.61
CA ALA A 118 -4.72 28.71 -21.59
C ALA A 118 -5.45 28.58 -20.23
N ALA A 119 -6.55 27.83 -20.17
CA ALA A 119 -7.32 27.70 -18.95
C ALA A 119 -6.65 26.68 -18.02
N ASP A 120 -6.50 27.05 -16.74
CA ASP A 120 -5.99 26.16 -15.71
C ASP A 120 -7.10 25.22 -15.23
N VAL A 121 -6.74 23.95 -15.04
CA VAL A 121 -7.60 22.90 -14.45
C VAL A 121 -7.14 22.64 -13.03
N PRO A 122 -8.05 22.62 -12.03
CA PRO A 122 -7.72 22.22 -10.68
C PRO A 122 -7.65 20.70 -10.56
N PHE A 123 -6.63 20.20 -9.85
CA PHE A 123 -6.47 18.81 -9.44
C PHE A 123 -6.36 18.73 -7.93
N SER A 124 -7.04 17.77 -7.32
CA SER A 124 -7.19 17.69 -5.87
C SER A 124 -6.98 16.24 -5.36
N ASN A 125 -5.78 15.90 -4.96
CA ASN A 125 -5.51 14.62 -4.33
C ASN A 125 -6.04 14.59 -2.88
N LEU A 126 -6.59 13.44 -2.46
CA LEU A 126 -6.96 13.18 -1.06
C LEU A 126 -5.92 12.24 -0.45
N VAL A 127 -5.28 12.68 0.60
CA VAL A 127 -4.29 11.92 1.36
C VAL A 127 -4.86 11.57 2.72
N LEU A 128 -5.20 10.31 2.94
CA LEU A 128 -5.75 9.78 4.18
C LEU A 128 -4.64 9.04 4.93
N THR A 129 -4.34 9.45 6.16
CA THR A 129 -3.26 8.86 6.94
C THR A 129 -3.78 8.35 8.28
N ARG A 130 -3.34 7.15 8.65
CA ARG A 130 -3.60 6.52 9.94
C ARG A 130 -2.28 6.03 10.52
N ASP A 131 -1.76 6.79 11.48
CA ASP A 131 -0.51 6.52 12.20
C ASP A 131 -0.80 6.08 13.64
N PRO A 132 0.17 5.43 14.33
CA PRO A 132 0.10 5.19 15.77
C PRO A 132 -0.16 6.49 16.54
N PRO A 133 -0.98 6.47 17.63
CA PRO A 133 -1.36 7.69 18.37
C PRO A 133 -0.19 8.47 18.97
N TRP A 134 0.88 7.77 19.35
CA TRP A 134 2.10 8.37 19.94
C TRP A 134 3.07 8.92 18.89
N ALA A 135 2.85 8.63 17.62
CA ALA A 135 3.72 9.11 16.55
C ALA A 135 3.60 10.62 16.40
N SER A 136 4.72 11.29 16.19
CA SER A 136 4.76 12.75 15.99
C SER A 136 4.15 13.17 14.64
N GLY A 137 3.85 12.19 13.79
CA GLY A 137 3.13 12.32 12.53
C GLY A 137 3.99 12.66 11.33
N ARG A 138 5.29 12.89 11.50
CA ARG A 138 6.17 13.24 10.36
C ARG A 138 7.56 12.68 10.53
N GLY A 139 7.90 11.70 9.68
CA GLY A 139 9.25 11.16 9.54
C GLY A 139 9.69 10.14 10.58
N ASP A 140 8.81 9.70 11.45
CA ASP A 140 9.03 8.66 12.47
C ASP A 140 8.24 7.37 12.22
N VAL A 141 7.39 7.35 11.21
CA VAL A 141 6.56 6.19 10.85
C VAL A 141 6.74 5.82 9.38
N GLY A 142 7.06 4.56 9.13
CA GLY A 142 7.02 3.98 7.79
C GLY A 142 5.59 3.57 7.41
N ARG A 143 5.16 3.85 6.17
CA ARG A 143 3.77 3.66 5.75
C ARG A 143 3.63 2.71 4.58
N LEU A 144 2.60 1.87 4.66
CA LEU A 144 2.02 1.25 3.49
C LEU A 144 1.13 2.29 2.80
N ALA A 145 1.43 2.66 1.56
CA ALA A 145 0.58 3.51 0.75
C ALA A 145 -0.28 2.64 -0.17
N LEU A 146 -1.61 2.74 -0.04
CA LEU A 146 -2.60 2.11 -0.92
C LEU A 146 -3.17 3.19 -1.82
N VAL A 147 -3.15 3.00 -3.13
CA VAL A 147 -3.34 4.08 -4.09
C VAL A 147 -4.29 3.69 -5.21
N ALA A 148 -5.14 4.61 -5.64
CA ALA A 148 -5.94 4.56 -6.85
C ALA A 148 -6.22 5.99 -7.33
N HIS A 149 -6.42 6.19 -8.64
CA HIS A 149 -6.94 7.45 -9.14
C HIS A 149 -8.47 7.48 -9.07
N TYR A 150 -9.03 8.66 -8.87
CA TYR A 150 -10.49 8.79 -8.78
C TYR A 150 -11.10 9.62 -9.91
N ASP A 151 -10.30 10.22 -10.79
CA ASP A 151 -10.79 10.90 -11.97
C ASP A 151 -11.29 9.92 -13.05
N SER A 152 -11.89 10.42 -14.10
CA SER A 152 -12.32 9.67 -15.28
C SER A 152 -11.93 10.36 -16.57
N LEU A 153 -11.81 9.60 -17.64
CA LEU A 153 -11.33 10.05 -18.95
C LEU A 153 -12.15 11.22 -19.50
N TYR A 154 -11.45 12.29 -19.93
CA TYR A 154 -12.04 13.48 -20.54
C TYR A 154 -12.57 13.25 -21.95
N LYS A 155 -11.86 12.46 -22.76
CA LYS A 155 -12.10 12.34 -24.20
C LYS A 155 -13.43 11.67 -24.58
N LEU A 156 -14.00 10.89 -23.70
CA LEU A 156 -15.20 10.09 -23.96
C LEU A 156 -16.34 10.64 -23.11
N ASP A 157 -17.22 11.42 -23.71
CA ASP A 157 -18.36 12.00 -23.01
C ASP A 157 -19.26 10.92 -22.43
N GLY A 158 -19.59 11.07 -21.14
CA GLY A 158 -20.34 10.06 -20.39
C GLY A 158 -19.50 8.91 -19.84
N PHE A 159 -18.20 8.85 -20.06
CA PHE A 159 -17.33 7.79 -19.52
C PHE A 159 -17.33 7.78 -18.01
N VAL A 160 -17.64 6.61 -17.44
CA VAL A 160 -17.76 6.42 -16.00
C VAL A 160 -16.49 5.82 -15.39
N GLY A 161 -15.75 5.00 -16.12
CA GLY A 161 -14.55 4.33 -15.61
C GLY A 161 -14.86 3.46 -14.39
N GLY A 162 -15.64 2.39 -14.60
CA GLY A 162 -16.03 1.47 -13.53
C GLY A 162 -14.85 0.69 -12.99
N THR A 163 -14.09 0.05 -13.88
CA THR A 163 -12.79 -0.58 -13.55
C THR A 163 -11.69 0.46 -13.43
N ASP A 164 -11.82 1.61 -14.08
CA ASP A 164 -10.83 2.66 -14.34
C ASP A 164 -11.17 3.99 -13.64
N SER A 165 -10.97 4.25 -12.36
CA SER A 165 -10.65 3.32 -11.29
C SER A 165 -11.66 3.44 -10.14
N ALA A 166 -13.01 3.47 -10.46
CA ALA A 166 -14.07 3.60 -9.44
C ALA A 166 -14.07 2.40 -8.46
N ALA A 167 -13.98 1.17 -8.99
CA ALA A 167 -13.94 -0.03 -8.17
C ALA A 167 -12.65 -0.09 -7.31
N PRO A 168 -11.44 0.19 -7.81
CA PRO A 168 -10.25 0.38 -6.98
C PRO A 168 -10.45 1.38 -5.83
N CYS A 169 -11.01 2.55 -6.09
CA CYS A 169 -11.30 3.54 -5.04
C CYS A 169 -12.23 2.99 -3.95
N ALA A 170 -13.33 2.35 -4.34
CA ALA A 170 -14.27 1.75 -3.38
C ALA A 170 -13.64 0.62 -2.58
N ILE A 171 -12.78 -0.22 -3.20
CA ILE A 171 -12.00 -1.25 -2.52
C ILE A 171 -11.11 -0.61 -1.45
N LEU A 172 -10.39 0.48 -1.74
CA LEU A 172 -9.54 1.15 -0.76
C LEU A 172 -10.32 1.77 0.41
N MET A 173 -11.51 2.35 0.15
CA MET A 173 -12.41 2.80 1.21
C MET A 173 -12.85 1.64 2.11
N HIS A 174 -13.16 0.49 1.52
CA HIS A 174 -13.51 -0.72 2.26
C HIS A 174 -12.32 -1.22 3.11
N VAL A 175 -11.11 -1.28 2.54
CA VAL A 175 -9.88 -1.68 3.26
C VAL A 175 -9.68 -0.81 4.50
N ALA A 176 -9.77 0.52 4.36
CA ALA A 176 -9.66 1.44 5.50
C ALA A 176 -10.63 1.09 6.63
N ARG A 177 -11.92 0.87 6.29
CA ARG A 177 -12.96 0.50 7.25
C ARG A 177 -12.69 -0.85 7.91
N ALA A 178 -12.21 -1.82 7.13
CA ALA A 178 -11.98 -3.18 7.59
C ALA A 178 -10.82 -3.28 8.60
N ILE A 179 -9.77 -2.46 8.45
CA ILE A 179 -8.58 -2.52 9.31
C ILE A 179 -8.61 -1.55 10.51
N ASP A 180 -9.43 -0.48 10.48
CA ASP A 180 -9.36 0.61 11.49
C ASP A 180 -9.55 0.13 12.93
N ALA A 181 -10.53 -0.75 13.17
CA ALA A 181 -10.79 -1.28 14.50
C ALA A 181 -9.64 -2.18 15.00
N ALA A 182 -9.05 -2.99 14.12
CA ALA A 182 -7.90 -3.83 14.44
C ALA A 182 -6.65 -3.00 14.74
N LEU A 183 -6.36 -1.96 13.95
CA LEU A 183 -5.30 -0.99 14.23
C LEU A 183 -5.48 -0.32 15.58
N THR A 184 -6.70 0.11 15.89
CA THR A 184 -7.00 0.75 17.19
C THR A 184 -6.74 -0.19 18.36
N ARG A 185 -7.11 -1.48 18.24
CA ARG A 185 -6.83 -2.48 19.29
C ARG A 185 -5.33 -2.76 19.40
N LYS A 186 -4.62 -2.96 18.28
CA LYS A 186 -3.16 -3.18 18.27
C LYS A 186 -2.45 -2.06 19.02
N TRP A 187 -2.69 -0.82 18.61
CA TRP A 187 -2.01 0.33 19.23
C TRP A 187 -2.42 0.53 20.70
N GLY A 188 -3.68 0.31 21.05
CA GLY A 188 -4.11 0.33 22.46
C GLY A 188 -3.45 -0.75 23.31
N ALA A 189 -3.20 -1.94 22.77
CA ALA A 189 -2.45 -2.99 23.44
C ALA A 189 -0.96 -2.60 23.64
N MET A 190 -0.33 -2.00 22.63
CA MET A 190 1.05 -1.50 22.72
C MET A 190 1.20 -0.37 23.75
N GLU A 191 0.23 0.54 23.84
CA GLU A 191 0.21 1.56 24.90
C GLU A 191 0.07 0.93 26.29
N ALA A 192 -0.83 -0.04 26.44
CA ALA A 192 -1.07 -0.72 27.72
C ALA A 192 0.11 -1.58 28.19
N SER A 193 0.88 -2.18 27.28
CA SER A 193 2.10 -2.94 27.60
C SER A 193 3.34 -2.08 27.81
N GLY A 194 3.26 -0.78 27.50
CA GLY A 194 4.40 0.14 27.55
C GLY A 194 5.38 -0.01 26.37
N GLU A 195 4.98 -0.67 25.31
CA GLU A 195 5.77 -0.84 24.09
C GLU A 195 5.62 0.34 23.11
N ALA A 196 4.64 1.22 23.35
CA ALA A 196 4.39 2.40 22.52
C ALA A 196 5.60 3.33 22.48
N GLY A 197 6.09 3.64 21.29
CA GLY A 197 7.24 4.52 21.06
C GLY A 197 8.59 3.98 21.51
N LEU A 198 8.67 2.70 21.90
CA LEU A 198 9.92 2.02 22.24
C LEU A 198 10.46 1.17 21.08
N GLY A 199 9.68 1.01 20.04
CA GLY A 199 10.01 0.18 18.90
C GLY A 199 11.25 0.64 18.16
N LEU A 200 12.02 -0.33 17.63
CA LEU A 200 12.95 -0.07 16.56
C LEU A 200 12.13 0.41 15.35
N GLU A 201 12.72 1.23 14.48
CA GLU A 201 12.07 1.92 13.34
C GLU A 201 11.12 1.03 12.50
N ASP A 202 11.34 -0.30 12.48
CA ASP A 202 10.51 -1.28 11.75
C ASP A 202 9.19 -1.67 12.45
N ASP A 203 8.99 -1.33 13.72
CA ASP A 203 7.85 -1.77 14.52
C ASP A 203 6.65 -0.80 14.46
N GLU A 204 6.88 0.46 14.08
CA GLU A 204 5.86 1.49 14.03
C GLU A 204 5.37 1.74 12.61
N LYS A 205 4.46 0.87 12.16
CA LYS A 205 3.90 0.94 10.82
C LYS A 205 2.58 1.70 10.81
N GLY A 206 2.50 2.71 9.94
CA GLY A 206 1.27 3.41 9.59
C GLY A 206 0.71 2.94 8.25
N VAL A 207 -0.43 3.49 7.88
CA VAL A 207 -1.05 3.29 6.58
C VAL A 207 -1.51 4.61 5.99
N GLN A 208 -1.36 4.73 4.68
CA GLN A 208 -1.80 5.88 3.90
C GLN A 208 -2.69 5.40 2.76
N ILE A 209 -3.78 6.11 2.47
CA ILE A 209 -4.56 5.90 1.27
C ILE A 209 -4.50 7.18 0.45
N LEU A 210 -4.13 7.04 -0.81
CA LEU A 210 -4.02 8.14 -1.76
C LEU A 210 -5.10 7.96 -2.83
N PHE A 211 -6.04 8.90 -2.91
CA PHE A 211 -6.92 9.02 -4.06
C PHE A 211 -6.36 10.14 -4.92
N LEU A 212 -5.80 9.79 -6.06
CA LEU A 212 -5.11 10.71 -6.95
C LEU A 212 -6.06 11.26 -8.02
N ASP A 213 -5.82 12.48 -8.46
CA ASP A 213 -6.64 13.21 -9.43
C ASP A 213 -5.86 13.49 -10.70
N GLY A 214 -6.47 13.30 -11.85
CA GLY A 214 -5.84 13.62 -13.15
C GLY A 214 -4.77 12.62 -13.54
N GLU A 215 -5.02 11.33 -13.34
CA GLU A 215 -4.25 10.24 -13.91
C GLU A 215 -4.41 10.27 -15.44
N GLU A 216 -5.65 10.38 -15.89
CA GLU A 216 -6.08 10.28 -17.26
C GLU A 216 -5.53 11.38 -18.19
N ALA A 217 -5.16 10.99 -19.40
CA ALA A 217 -4.73 11.92 -20.42
C ALA A 217 -5.90 12.71 -21.02
N TRP A 218 -5.71 14.01 -21.18
CA TRP A 218 -6.71 14.89 -21.80
C TRP A 218 -6.77 14.75 -23.32
N VAL A 219 -5.64 14.54 -23.98
CA VAL A 219 -5.55 14.36 -25.44
C VAL A 219 -4.73 13.13 -25.81
N THR A 220 -3.50 13.01 -25.34
CA THR A 220 -2.63 11.90 -25.64
C THR A 220 -1.72 11.62 -24.48
N TRP A 221 -1.71 10.37 -24.03
CA TRP A 221 -0.84 9.95 -22.95
C TRP A 221 0.62 10.31 -23.22
N SER A 222 1.18 11.09 -22.32
CA SER A 222 2.57 11.55 -22.38
C SER A 222 3.04 12.04 -20.99
N ASP A 223 4.33 12.27 -20.83
CA ASP A 223 4.92 12.78 -19.58
C ASP A 223 4.33 14.14 -19.14
N THR A 224 3.66 14.86 -20.03
CA THR A 224 3.06 16.17 -19.76
C THR A 224 1.54 16.19 -19.85
N ASP A 225 0.92 15.16 -20.41
CA ASP A 225 -0.53 15.02 -20.54
C ASP A 225 -1.00 13.69 -19.92
N SER A 226 -0.76 13.54 -18.64
CA SER A 226 -1.24 12.49 -17.74
C SER A 226 -0.66 12.72 -16.35
N LEU A 227 -1.11 11.94 -15.36
CA LEU A 227 -0.53 11.85 -14.01
C LEU A 227 -0.40 13.21 -13.29
N TYR A 228 -1.32 14.13 -13.54
CA TYR A 228 -1.21 15.53 -13.07
C TYR A 228 -1.12 15.62 -11.54
N GLY A 229 -2.00 14.92 -10.82
CA GLY A 229 -2.00 14.87 -9.37
C GLY A 229 -0.81 14.11 -8.80
N ALA A 230 -0.50 12.95 -9.36
CA ALA A 230 0.64 12.12 -8.93
C ALA A 230 1.97 12.88 -9.07
N ARG A 231 2.20 13.54 -10.20
CA ARG A 231 3.40 14.37 -10.43
C ARG A 231 3.51 15.50 -9.40
N SER A 232 2.41 16.24 -9.21
CA SER A 232 2.37 17.36 -8.26
C SER A 232 2.61 16.91 -6.82
N LEU A 233 2.02 15.80 -6.40
CA LEU A 233 2.20 15.25 -5.06
C LEU A 233 3.63 14.75 -4.85
N ALA A 234 4.17 13.98 -5.80
CA ALA A 234 5.55 13.47 -5.72
C ALA A 234 6.59 14.61 -5.69
N GLU A 235 6.40 15.68 -6.47
CA GLU A 235 7.25 16.87 -6.44
C GLU A 235 7.19 17.59 -5.09
N LYS A 236 5.97 17.83 -4.57
CA LYS A 236 5.78 18.42 -3.24
C LYS A 236 6.48 17.61 -2.16
N TRP A 237 6.30 16.29 -2.15
CA TRP A 237 6.87 15.41 -1.14
C TRP A 237 8.38 15.23 -1.27
N ALA A 238 8.94 15.35 -2.47
CA ALA A 238 10.38 15.37 -2.67
C ALA A 238 11.05 16.65 -2.11
N ALA A 239 10.33 17.77 -2.12
CA ALA A 239 10.82 19.05 -1.62
C ALA A 239 10.56 19.24 -0.11
N GLU A 240 9.65 18.48 0.49
CA GLU A 240 9.32 18.57 1.91
C GLU A 240 10.34 17.80 2.74
N MET A 241 11.03 18.51 3.65
CA MET A 241 12.05 17.92 4.51
C MET A 241 11.53 17.75 5.93
N TYR A 242 11.70 16.55 6.46
CA TYR A 242 11.48 16.27 7.86
C TYR A 242 12.71 16.64 8.71
N PRO A 243 12.55 16.87 10.03
CA PRO A 243 13.68 17.11 10.92
C PRO A 243 14.75 16.01 10.82
N ALA A 244 16.03 16.42 10.75
CA ALA A 244 17.14 15.50 10.49
C ALA A 244 17.30 14.37 11.54
N ARG A 245 16.73 14.54 12.75
CA ARG A 245 16.75 13.52 13.81
C ARG A 245 15.77 12.36 13.59
N LEU A 246 14.80 12.49 12.68
CA LEU A 246 13.79 11.47 12.41
C LEU A 246 14.33 10.41 11.46
N ALA A 247 13.71 9.24 11.47
CA ALA A 247 14.11 8.09 10.66
C ALA A 247 14.04 8.42 9.16
N TYR A 248 12.91 8.91 8.72
CA TYR A 248 12.67 9.31 7.33
C TYR A 248 12.93 10.80 7.16
N LYS A 249 13.52 11.20 6.02
CA LYS A 249 13.90 12.60 5.75
C LYS A 249 12.86 13.33 4.91
N THR A 250 12.03 12.59 4.17
CA THR A 250 10.97 13.12 3.33
C THR A 250 9.70 12.27 3.45
N PRO A 251 8.52 12.80 3.08
CA PRO A 251 7.31 11.97 2.94
C PRO A 251 7.47 10.79 2.00
N LEU A 252 8.29 10.92 0.94
CA LEU A 252 8.56 9.83 -0.01
C LEU A 252 9.34 8.69 0.62
N GLU A 253 10.38 8.99 1.41
CA GLU A 253 11.17 7.98 2.12
C GLU A 253 10.32 7.22 3.16
N ALA A 254 9.29 7.86 3.71
CA ALA A 254 8.36 7.25 4.65
C ALA A 254 7.39 6.26 3.98
N ILE A 255 7.37 6.14 2.66
CA ILE A 255 6.59 5.14 1.93
C ILE A 255 7.43 3.86 1.80
N ASN A 256 7.14 2.86 2.61
CA ASN A 256 7.87 1.59 2.58
C ASN A 256 7.41 0.68 1.43
N LEU A 257 6.16 0.82 1.00
CA LEU A 257 5.61 0.19 -0.20
C LEU A 257 4.42 1.01 -0.72
N PHE A 258 4.41 1.29 -2.02
CA PHE A 258 3.33 1.96 -2.74
C PHE A 258 2.57 0.89 -3.55
N VAL A 259 1.35 0.59 -3.16
CA VAL A 259 0.49 -0.40 -3.80
C VAL A 259 -0.57 0.32 -4.61
N LEU A 260 -0.39 0.34 -5.92
CA LEU A 260 -1.31 0.97 -6.85
C LEU A 260 -2.30 -0.05 -7.38
N LEU A 261 -3.59 0.23 -7.23
CA LEU A 261 -4.70 -0.54 -7.77
C LEU A 261 -5.28 0.19 -8.97
N ASP A 262 -5.32 -0.47 -10.10
CA ASP A 262 -5.94 0.05 -11.31
C ASP A 262 -6.59 -1.04 -12.15
N LEU A 263 -7.61 -0.70 -12.93
CA LEU A 263 -8.36 -1.60 -13.82
C LEU A 263 -8.92 -2.87 -13.15
N LEU A 264 -9.27 -2.78 -11.87
CA LEU A 264 -9.86 -3.90 -11.12
C LEU A 264 -11.39 -3.84 -11.14
N GLY A 265 -12.02 -5.02 -11.15
CA GLY A 265 -13.48 -5.14 -11.10
C GLY A 265 -14.08 -5.86 -12.29
N ALA A 266 -13.31 -6.20 -13.32
CA ALA A 266 -13.71 -7.11 -14.38
C ALA A 266 -13.57 -8.58 -13.97
N ALA A 267 -14.29 -9.48 -14.63
CA ALA A 267 -14.16 -10.92 -14.43
C ALA A 267 -12.79 -11.44 -14.93
N ASP A 268 -12.30 -12.52 -14.29
CA ASP A 268 -11.09 -13.25 -14.66
C ASP A 268 -9.84 -12.37 -14.90
N PRO A 269 -9.48 -11.44 -13.99
CA PRO A 269 -8.32 -10.59 -14.18
C PRO A 269 -7.03 -11.43 -14.15
N HIS A 270 -6.04 -11.02 -14.94
CA HIS A 270 -4.70 -11.59 -14.93
C HIS A 270 -3.70 -10.46 -14.59
N VAL A 271 -3.23 -10.42 -13.35
CA VAL A 271 -2.30 -9.41 -12.86
C VAL A 271 -0.89 -9.98 -12.81
N PRO A 272 0.03 -9.57 -13.71
CA PRO A 272 1.41 -10.04 -13.68
C PRO A 272 2.24 -9.33 -12.60
N SER A 273 3.40 -9.87 -12.30
CA SER A 273 4.40 -9.19 -11.47
C SER A 273 5.28 -8.29 -12.35
N TYR A 274 5.26 -6.98 -12.10
CA TYR A 274 5.94 -5.99 -12.95
C TYR A 274 7.38 -5.70 -12.49
N PHE A 275 7.64 -5.65 -11.18
CA PHE A 275 8.90 -5.15 -10.63
C PHE A 275 9.66 -6.21 -9.84
N PRO A 276 10.92 -6.52 -10.21
CA PRO A 276 11.72 -7.52 -9.51
C PRO A 276 12.03 -7.12 -8.06
N ALA A 277 12.22 -5.83 -7.79
CA ALA A 277 12.55 -5.34 -6.45
C ALA A 277 11.43 -5.55 -5.42
N THR A 278 10.16 -5.56 -5.87
CA THR A 278 8.98 -5.73 -5.02
C THR A 278 8.23 -7.03 -5.31
N HIS A 279 8.85 -7.95 -6.05
CA HIS A 279 8.25 -9.25 -6.35
C HIS A 279 7.90 -10.06 -5.09
N TRP A 280 8.65 -9.89 -4.02
CA TRP A 280 8.35 -10.48 -2.72
C TRP A 280 6.96 -10.04 -2.19
N ALA A 281 6.57 -8.77 -2.38
CA ALA A 281 5.26 -8.26 -1.99
C ALA A 281 4.14 -8.85 -2.87
N TYR A 282 4.39 -8.96 -4.19
CA TYR A 282 3.51 -9.68 -5.10
C TYR A 282 3.32 -11.13 -4.66
N GLN A 283 4.40 -11.84 -4.30
CA GLN A 283 4.34 -13.21 -3.81
C GLN A 283 3.51 -13.32 -2.52
N GLY A 284 3.63 -12.35 -1.60
CA GLY A 284 2.80 -12.27 -0.40
C GLY A 284 1.31 -12.18 -0.74
N MET A 285 0.94 -11.24 -1.62
CA MET A 285 -0.45 -11.07 -2.06
C MET A 285 -0.99 -12.31 -2.80
N ALA A 286 -0.19 -12.92 -3.66
CA ALA A 286 -0.56 -14.17 -4.36
C ALA A 286 -0.74 -15.35 -3.38
N LYS A 287 0.06 -15.43 -2.33
CA LYS A 287 -0.09 -16.43 -1.27
C LYS A 287 -1.39 -16.24 -0.49
N ILE A 288 -1.76 -15.01 -0.19
CA ILE A 288 -3.05 -14.68 0.43
C ILE A 288 -4.20 -15.13 -0.46
N GLU A 289 -4.20 -14.78 -1.75
CA GLU A 289 -5.20 -15.24 -2.70
C GLU A 289 -5.33 -16.76 -2.69
N LYS A 290 -4.21 -17.48 -2.83
CA LYS A 290 -4.17 -18.94 -2.83
C LYS A 290 -4.80 -19.53 -1.56
N ARG A 291 -4.39 -19.05 -0.36
CA ARG A 291 -4.92 -19.54 0.92
C ARG A 291 -6.40 -19.24 1.08
N MET A 292 -6.85 -18.04 0.68
CA MET A 292 -8.27 -17.70 0.72
C MET A 292 -9.12 -18.59 -0.19
N ARG A 293 -8.60 -18.97 -1.38
CA ARG A 293 -9.27 -19.92 -2.28
C ARG A 293 -9.33 -21.31 -1.68
N GLU A 294 -8.24 -21.81 -1.10
CA GLU A 294 -8.17 -23.12 -0.41
C GLU A 294 -9.15 -23.18 0.77
N LEU A 295 -9.36 -22.08 1.48
CA LEU A 295 -10.31 -21.94 2.59
C LEU A 295 -11.76 -21.69 2.14
N GLY A 296 -12.03 -21.54 0.83
CA GLY A 296 -13.35 -21.26 0.28
C GLY A 296 -13.88 -19.87 0.64
N LEU A 297 -12.99 -18.87 0.82
CA LEU A 297 -13.33 -17.51 1.26
C LEU A 297 -13.59 -16.55 0.09
N LEU A 298 -13.16 -16.90 -1.13
CA LEU A 298 -13.37 -16.10 -2.34
C LEU A 298 -14.59 -16.59 -3.11
N ALA A 299 -15.29 -15.64 -3.73
CA ALA A 299 -16.54 -15.90 -4.45
C ALA A 299 -16.29 -16.45 -5.87
N THR A 300 -15.28 -15.90 -6.56
CA THR A 300 -14.94 -16.28 -7.92
C THR A 300 -14.24 -17.65 -7.98
N LYS A 301 -14.41 -18.32 -9.13
CA LYS A 301 -13.72 -19.58 -9.43
C LYS A 301 -13.03 -19.49 -10.79
N PRO A 302 -12.01 -18.60 -10.91
CA PRO A 302 -11.33 -18.36 -12.15
C PRO A 302 -10.52 -19.59 -12.61
N LYS A 303 -10.28 -19.71 -13.91
CA LYS A 303 -9.42 -20.77 -14.45
C LYS A 303 -7.97 -20.66 -13.95
N ASN A 304 -7.48 -19.45 -13.83
CA ASN A 304 -6.16 -19.12 -13.27
C ASN A 304 -6.34 -18.20 -12.06
N PRO A 305 -5.44 -18.19 -11.09
CA PRO A 305 -5.48 -17.20 -10.02
C PRO A 305 -5.36 -15.78 -10.59
N PHE A 306 -5.84 -14.79 -9.86
CA PHE A 306 -5.70 -13.39 -10.24
C PHE A 306 -4.23 -12.95 -10.30
N LEU A 307 -3.40 -13.55 -9.44
CA LEU A 307 -1.96 -13.27 -9.29
C LEU A 307 -1.12 -14.52 -9.66
N PRO A 308 -1.02 -14.86 -10.96
CA PRO A 308 -0.48 -16.17 -11.40
C PRO A 308 1.05 -16.26 -11.37
N GLU A 309 1.78 -15.13 -11.23
CA GLU A 309 3.22 -15.08 -11.43
C GLU A 309 4.07 -15.15 -10.13
N SER A 310 3.54 -15.76 -9.06
CA SER A 310 4.27 -15.88 -7.79
C SER A 310 5.62 -16.61 -7.91
N ALA A 311 5.76 -17.50 -8.89
CA ALA A 311 6.99 -18.23 -9.18
C ALA A 311 7.82 -17.64 -10.32
N LYS A 312 7.55 -16.37 -10.73
CA LYS A 312 8.26 -15.72 -11.85
C LYS A 312 9.75 -15.60 -11.53
N PRO A 313 10.64 -16.21 -12.33
CA PRO A 313 12.08 -16.15 -12.09
C PRO A 313 12.65 -14.79 -12.50
N ALA A 314 13.78 -14.42 -11.89
CA ALA A 314 14.40 -13.09 -12.03
C ALA A 314 14.75 -12.72 -13.48
N ASP A 315 15.08 -13.69 -14.32
CA ASP A 315 15.41 -13.49 -15.74
C ASP A 315 14.20 -13.11 -16.60
N ARG A 316 12.96 -13.44 -16.15
CA ARG A 316 11.72 -13.12 -16.84
C ARG A 316 11.26 -11.67 -16.64
N PHE A 317 11.88 -10.92 -15.72
CA PHE A 317 11.65 -9.48 -15.61
C PHE A 317 12.42 -8.65 -16.64
N ARG A 318 13.39 -9.27 -17.34
CA ARG A 318 14.18 -8.59 -18.38
C ARG A 318 13.32 -8.42 -19.64
N GLY A 319 13.07 -7.18 -20.02
CA GLY A 319 12.26 -6.86 -21.21
C GLY A 319 10.76 -7.05 -21.02
N GLY A 320 10.28 -7.12 -19.78
CA GLY A 320 8.85 -7.17 -19.44
C GLY A 320 8.11 -5.89 -19.85
N SER A 321 6.81 -6.02 -20.07
CA SER A 321 5.93 -4.87 -20.33
C SER A 321 5.92 -3.95 -19.10
N PHE A 322 6.12 -2.68 -19.34
CA PHE A 322 5.93 -1.63 -18.36
C PHE A 322 4.61 -0.90 -18.70
N VAL A 323 3.73 -0.81 -17.74
CA VAL A 323 2.52 0.01 -17.83
C VAL A 323 2.78 1.28 -17.04
N ALA A 324 2.82 2.42 -17.71
CA ALA A 324 2.97 3.71 -17.05
C ALA A 324 1.65 4.09 -16.38
N ASP A 325 1.73 4.62 -15.15
CA ASP A 325 0.58 4.92 -14.30
C ASP A 325 1.05 5.84 -13.14
N ASP A 326 0.20 6.19 -12.22
CA ASP A 326 0.42 7.09 -11.08
C ASP A 326 1.64 6.75 -10.21
N HIS A 327 2.13 5.53 -10.27
CA HIS A 327 3.37 5.15 -9.57
C HIS A 327 4.64 5.76 -10.17
N VAL A 328 4.64 6.15 -11.45
CA VAL A 328 5.86 6.59 -12.16
C VAL A 328 6.54 7.77 -11.47
N PRO A 329 5.85 8.86 -11.09
CA PRO A 329 6.48 9.98 -10.41
C PRO A 329 7.13 9.63 -9.07
N PHE A 330 6.60 8.64 -8.38
CA PHE A 330 7.11 8.14 -7.09
C PHE A 330 8.29 7.18 -7.32
N MET A 331 8.16 6.26 -8.27
CA MET A 331 9.19 5.26 -8.61
C MET A 331 10.51 5.90 -9.01
N VAL A 332 10.49 6.93 -9.87
CA VAL A 332 11.70 7.64 -10.29
C VAL A 332 12.40 8.39 -9.15
N ARG A 333 11.72 8.54 -8.01
CA ARG A 333 12.24 9.10 -6.77
C ARG A 333 12.58 8.05 -5.71
N GLY A 334 12.62 6.77 -6.10
CA GLY A 334 13.09 5.67 -5.26
C GLY A 334 12.03 4.99 -4.39
N VAL A 335 10.75 5.32 -4.52
CA VAL A 335 9.66 4.65 -3.79
C VAL A 335 9.46 3.23 -4.32
N PRO A 336 9.44 2.19 -3.45
CA PRO A 336 9.16 0.82 -3.85
C PRO A 336 7.70 0.65 -4.32
N ILE A 337 7.47 0.03 -5.48
CA ILE A 337 6.15 -0.06 -6.12
C ILE A 337 5.67 -1.51 -6.23
N LEU A 338 4.42 -1.75 -5.83
CA LEU A 338 3.63 -2.92 -6.20
C LEU A 338 2.44 -2.43 -7.06
N HIS A 339 2.48 -2.69 -8.36
CA HIS A 339 1.44 -2.30 -9.31
C HIS A 339 0.48 -3.46 -9.54
N VAL A 340 -0.78 -3.27 -9.16
CA VAL A 340 -1.85 -4.29 -9.26
C VAL A 340 -2.80 -3.86 -10.38
N ILE A 341 -2.38 -4.13 -11.60
CA ILE A 341 -3.12 -3.85 -12.83
C ILE A 341 -3.12 -5.08 -13.72
N PRO A 342 -4.28 -5.49 -14.29
CA PRO A 342 -4.34 -6.65 -15.17
C PRO A 342 -3.70 -6.38 -16.54
N THR A 343 -3.13 -7.43 -17.13
CA THR A 343 -2.69 -7.44 -18.52
C THR A 343 -3.03 -8.79 -19.15
N PRO A 344 -3.87 -8.84 -20.20
CA PRO A 344 -4.43 -7.70 -20.93
C PRO A 344 -5.41 -6.86 -20.10
N PHE A 345 -5.60 -5.61 -20.49
CA PHE A 345 -6.60 -4.72 -19.90
C PHE A 345 -8.02 -5.26 -20.10
N PRO A 346 -8.99 -4.91 -19.24
CA PRO A 346 -10.38 -5.29 -19.42
C PRO A 346 -10.91 -4.90 -20.82
N PRO A 347 -11.75 -5.71 -21.45
CA PRO A 347 -12.33 -5.36 -22.77
C PRO A 347 -13.13 -4.06 -22.76
N THR A 348 -13.64 -3.65 -21.62
CA THR A 348 -14.38 -2.41 -21.40
C THR A 348 -13.50 -1.17 -21.27
N TRP A 349 -12.18 -1.34 -21.14
CA TRP A 349 -11.24 -0.25 -20.95
C TRP A 349 -11.38 0.83 -22.03
N HIS A 350 -11.55 2.08 -21.61
CA HIS A 350 -11.75 3.26 -22.47
C HIS A 350 -12.93 3.13 -23.45
N THR A 351 -14.00 2.45 -23.02
CA THR A 351 -15.30 2.39 -23.72
C THR A 351 -16.42 2.82 -22.77
N LEU A 352 -17.60 3.14 -23.30
CA LEU A 352 -18.76 3.47 -22.47
C LEU A 352 -19.30 2.26 -21.68
N ASP A 353 -18.86 1.06 -22.01
CA ASP A 353 -19.20 -0.15 -21.28
C ASP A 353 -18.35 -0.34 -20.00
N ASP A 354 -17.41 0.57 -19.68
CA ASP A 354 -16.74 0.56 -18.37
C ASP A 354 -17.61 1.26 -17.32
N ASP A 355 -18.74 0.63 -17.00
CA ASP A 355 -19.82 1.14 -16.17
C ASP A 355 -20.29 0.13 -15.11
N ALA A 356 -21.38 0.45 -14.39
CA ALA A 356 -21.94 -0.40 -13.35
C ALA A 356 -22.46 -1.76 -13.84
N ASP A 357 -22.95 -1.83 -15.08
CA ASP A 357 -23.57 -3.05 -15.65
C ASP A 357 -22.54 -4.09 -16.07
N HIS A 358 -21.32 -3.66 -16.34
CA HIS A 358 -20.22 -4.51 -16.83
C HIS A 358 -19.19 -4.85 -15.74
N LEU A 359 -19.34 -4.30 -14.54
CA LEU A 359 -18.52 -4.71 -13.39
C LEU A 359 -18.92 -6.09 -12.89
N ASP A 360 -17.94 -6.91 -12.48
CA ASP A 360 -18.16 -8.19 -11.80
C ASP A 360 -18.11 -8.02 -10.27
N PRO A 361 -19.28 -8.07 -9.60
CA PRO A 361 -19.33 -7.88 -8.15
C PRO A 361 -18.55 -8.92 -7.36
N ASP A 362 -18.37 -10.13 -7.89
CA ASP A 362 -17.63 -11.18 -7.19
C ASP A 362 -16.12 -10.94 -7.26
N SER A 363 -15.61 -10.49 -8.41
CA SER A 363 -14.21 -10.06 -8.54
C SER A 363 -13.90 -8.86 -7.63
N ILE A 364 -14.80 -7.87 -7.54
CA ILE A 364 -14.61 -6.72 -6.64
C ILE A 364 -14.53 -7.17 -5.17
N LYS A 365 -15.40 -8.07 -4.74
CA LYS A 365 -15.39 -8.63 -3.37
C LYS A 365 -14.11 -9.41 -3.08
N ASP A 366 -13.64 -10.19 -4.05
CA ASP A 366 -12.42 -10.97 -3.90
C ASP A 366 -11.20 -10.05 -3.79
N TRP A 367 -11.09 -9.02 -4.63
CA TRP A 367 -10.03 -8.02 -4.51
C TRP A 367 -10.10 -7.27 -3.18
N ALA A 368 -11.29 -6.88 -2.72
CA ALA A 368 -11.46 -6.23 -1.43
C ALA A 368 -10.92 -7.10 -0.27
N LYS A 369 -11.20 -8.41 -0.30
CA LYS A 369 -10.64 -9.36 0.69
C LYS A 369 -9.13 -9.51 0.56
N ILE A 370 -8.61 -9.73 -0.63
CA ILE A 370 -7.17 -9.94 -0.87
C ILE A 370 -6.38 -8.71 -0.42
N VAL A 371 -6.79 -7.50 -0.82
CA VAL A 371 -6.09 -6.26 -0.45
C VAL A 371 -6.23 -5.96 1.04
N THR A 372 -7.39 -6.23 1.65
CA THR A 372 -7.57 -6.09 3.11
C THR A 372 -6.64 -7.03 3.87
N ALA A 373 -6.56 -8.29 3.48
CA ALA A 373 -5.67 -9.26 4.12
C ALA A 373 -4.20 -8.87 3.94
N PHE A 374 -3.81 -8.40 2.74
CA PHE A 374 -2.46 -7.92 2.49
C PHE A 374 -2.09 -6.73 3.39
N ALA A 375 -2.98 -5.75 3.51
CA ALA A 375 -2.77 -4.62 4.41
C ALA A 375 -2.70 -5.06 5.88
N ALA A 376 -3.54 -6.02 6.29
CA ALA A 376 -3.54 -6.56 7.64
C ALA A 376 -2.27 -7.35 7.98
N GLU A 377 -1.72 -8.15 7.03
CA GLU A 377 -0.43 -8.82 7.19
C GLU A 377 0.71 -7.81 7.30
N TRP A 378 0.74 -6.80 6.43
CA TRP A 378 1.74 -5.73 6.48
C TRP A 378 1.77 -5.01 7.82
N LEU A 379 0.58 -4.73 8.37
CA LEU A 379 0.38 -4.01 9.63
C LEU A 379 0.39 -4.94 10.85
N GLU A 380 0.65 -6.26 10.65
CA GLU A 380 0.75 -7.27 11.72
C GLU A 380 -0.51 -7.34 12.60
N LEU A 381 -1.67 -7.45 11.96
CA LEU A 381 -2.97 -7.40 12.64
C LEU A 381 -3.57 -8.78 12.96
N ASP A 382 -2.81 -9.89 12.85
CA ASP A 382 -3.35 -11.26 12.99
C ASP A 382 -4.21 -11.45 14.24
N GLU A 383 -3.69 -11.14 15.43
CA GLU A 383 -4.41 -11.30 16.69
C GLU A 383 -5.65 -10.40 16.77
N PHE A 384 -5.52 -9.17 16.27
CA PHE A 384 -6.57 -8.14 16.33
C PHE A 384 -7.68 -8.36 15.29
N MET A 385 -7.42 -9.10 14.22
CA MET A 385 -8.45 -9.57 13.28
C MET A 385 -9.24 -10.76 13.82
N ARG A 386 -8.62 -11.64 14.63
CA ARG A 386 -9.29 -12.80 15.26
C ARG A 386 -10.34 -12.38 16.29
N GLU A 387 -10.10 -11.33 17.05
CA GLU A 387 -11.00 -10.87 18.12
C GLU A 387 -12.33 -10.31 17.61
N MET A 388 -12.43 -9.95 16.32
CA MET A 388 -13.68 -9.42 15.75
C MET A 388 -14.86 -10.41 15.81
N ALA A 389 -14.59 -11.72 15.77
CA ALA A 389 -15.63 -12.76 15.86
C ALA A 389 -16.24 -12.91 17.27
N HIS A 390 -15.48 -12.64 18.33
CA HIS A 390 -15.93 -12.84 19.72
C HIS A 390 -16.68 -11.64 20.30
N GLY A 391 -16.52 -10.46 19.73
CA GLY A 391 -17.20 -9.23 20.16
C GLY A 391 -18.69 -9.19 19.77
N SER A 392 -19.09 -9.90 18.71
CA SER A 392 -20.47 -9.93 18.23
C SER A 392 -21.38 -10.87 19.04
N GLU A 393 -20.82 -11.93 19.65
CA GLU A 393 -21.60 -12.86 20.49
C GLU A 393 -21.92 -12.31 21.89
N LYS A 394 -21.03 -11.49 22.47
CA LYS A 394 -21.29 -10.86 23.78
C LYS A 394 -22.29 -9.72 23.75
N GLY A 395 -22.52 -9.11 22.61
CA GLY A 395 -23.52 -8.04 22.43
C GLY A 395 -24.98 -8.55 22.36
N HIS A 396 -25.19 -9.82 22.05
CA HIS A 396 -26.54 -10.43 21.98
C HIS A 396 -27.02 -11.02 23.32
N GLU A 397 -26.12 -11.43 24.18
CA GLU A 397 -26.48 -12.03 25.49
C GLU A 397 -26.88 -11.01 26.57
N ILE A 398 -26.54 -9.73 26.39
CA ILE A 398 -26.87 -8.69 27.39
C ILE A 398 -28.28 -8.08 27.15
N ARG A 399 -28.90 -8.31 25.99
CA ARG A 399 -30.25 -7.78 25.70
C ARG A 399 -31.42 -8.66 26.17
N ASP A 400 -31.15 -9.91 26.56
CA ASP A 400 -32.21 -10.86 26.92
C ASP A 400 -32.42 -11.04 28.46
N ARG A 401 -31.76 -10.22 29.29
CA ARG A 401 -31.89 -10.29 30.76
C ARG A 401 -32.50 -9.05 31.42
N SER A 402 -33.12 -8.13 30.66
CA SER A 402 -33.76 -6.94 31.23
C SER A 402 -35.29 -6.90 31.10
N GLU A 403 -35.93 -8.02 30.74
CA GLU A 403 -37.39 -8.16 30.82
C GLU A 403 -37.76 -9.43 31.61
N LEU A 404 -37.80 -9.33 32.94
CA LEU A 404 -38.62 -10.11 33.86
C LEU A 404 -38.81 -9.30 35.14
#